data_bc51651e432da75ccb62e360fa829105
#
_entry.id   bc51651e432da75ccb62e360fa829105
#
_cell.length_a   1.000
_cell.length_b   1.000
_cell.length_c   1.000
_cell.angle_alpha   90.00
_cell.angle_beta   90.00
_cell.angle_gamma   90.00
#
_symmetry.space_group_name_H-M   'P 1'
#
loop_
_entity.id
_entity.type
_entity.pdbx_description
1 polymer ?
#
loop_
_entity_poly.entity_id
_entity_poly.type
_entity_poly.pdbx_seq_one_letter_code
_entity_poly.pdbx_strand_id
1 'polypeptide(L)'
;MRKVSINQSLRIIARGSRNWIAKRPIVVSFEITDACTCHCRHCDHGGPRDQSKNLKPESFKRYVSVLRPGIVQVSGGEPLMRKDLTEVVRNIKSGSGLPYIILVSTWSLMTEQRYLDLRAAGVDQFSVSLDFPDSRHDDFRRFPGLYDHLNDVVPRCAALGFDDIVLNTCITSANVAEITAIAEQAKSWGVNICYSAYTPRRTGNRAYCLDTPELQGVLRQQFERIEALRNENNFIVSTSSTLEATRRYFETGGAPGCKAGLRFLVVTSDGQLQPCSMQFGRYPLDQQARMVREFTNCNECDECYVAIRSNLDKSFPKLLWENVKHYLSWSRYPNLRAMQPKQK
;
A
#
# COMPACT_ATOMS: atom_id res chain seq x y z
N MET A 1 9.36 -11.00 2.21
CA MET A 1 9.63 -9.84 1.32
C MET A 1 10.90 -10.12 0.55
N ARG A 2 10.90 -10.01 -0.79
CA ARG A 2 12.15 -10.05 -1.54
C ARG A 2 13.16 -9.24 -0.74
N LYS A 3 14.26 -9.85 -0.32
CA LYS A 3 15.35 -9.10 0.32
C LYS A 3 15.72 -8.03 -0.69
N VAL A 4 15.17 -6.83 -0.50
CA VAL A 4 15.60 -5.67 -1.29
C VAL A 4 17.09 -5.67 -1.16
N SER A 5 17.81 -5.83 -2.27
CA SER A 5 19.27 -5.95 -2.18
C SER A 5 19.81 -4.72 -1.43
N ILE A 6 20.90 -4.90 -0.69
CA ILE A 6 21.55 -3.79 0.03
C ILE A 6 21.73 -2.59 -0.91
N ASN A 7 22.17 -2.84 -2.16
CA ASN A 7 22.33 -1.81 -3.17
C ASN A 7 21.02 -1.08 -3.54
N GLN A 8 19.90 -1.81 -3.63
CA GLN A 8 18.59 -1.19 -3.92
C GLN A 8 18.10 -0.39 -2.71
N SER A 9 18.27 -0.90 -1.49
CA SER A 9 17.94 -0.18 -0.26
C SER A 9 18.74 1.12 -0.13
N LEU A 10 20.05 1.08 -0.38
CA LEU A 10 20.92 2.27 -0.36
C LEU A 10 20.47 3.30 -1.42
N ARG A 11 20.09 2.86 -2.62
CA ARG A 11 19.57 3.75 -3.68
C ARG A 11 18.25 4.41 -3.30
N ILE A 12 17.31 3.67 -2.68
CA ILE A 12 16.04 4.20 -2.18
C ILE A 12 16.29 5.24 -1.09
N ILE A 13 17.16 4.94 -0.12
CA ILE A 13 17.53 5.85 0.96
C ILE A 13 18.19 7.11 0.39
N ALA A 14 19.17 6.96 -0.49
CA ALA A 14 19.85 8.11 -1.11
C ALA A 14 18.88 8.99 -1.92
N ARG A 15 17.94 8.38 -2.67
CA ARG A 15 16.90 9.11 -3.40
C ARG A 15 15.93 9.81 -2.43
N GLY A 16 15.48 9.13 -1.39
CA GLY A 16 14.61 9.69 -0.36
C GLY A 16 15.26 10.89 0.36
N SER A 17 16.53 10.78 0.74
CA SER A 17 17.30 11.86 1.37
C SER A 17 17.43 13.08 0.46
N ARG A 18 17.76 12.86 -0.82
CA ARG A 18 17.84 13.95 -1.82
C ARG A 18 16.49 14.65 -2.01
N ASN A 19 15.40 13.86 -2.09
CA ASN A 19 14.05 14.39 -2.24
C ASN A 19 13.60 15.15 -0.99
N TRP A 20 13.99 14.68 0.20
CA TRP A 20 13.73 15.40 1.44
C TRP A 20 14.32 16.80 1.44
N ILE A 21 15.61 16.91 1.09
CA ILE A 21 16.32 18.20 1.00
C ILE A 21 15.73 19.07 -0.12
N ALA A 22 15.47 18.48 -1.28
CA ALA A 22 14.96 19.19 -2.45
C ALA A 22 13.45 19.50 -2.39
N LYS A 23 12.77 19.19 -1.29
CA LYS A 23 11.31 19.35 -1.11
C LYS A 23 10.49 18.68 -2.23
N ARG A 24 10.91 17.48 -2.62
CA ARG A 24 10.24 16.63 -3.63
C ARG A 24 9.54 15.45 -2.95
N PRO A 25 8.53 14.82 -3.61
CA PRO A 25 7.88 13.66 -3.05
C PRO A 25 8.84 12.48 -2.95
N ILE A 26 8.79 11.77 -1.81
CA ILE A 26 9.52 10.52 -1.61
C ILE A 26 8.74 9.36 -2.19
N VAL A 27 7.41 9.39 -1.98
CA VAL A 27 6.46 8.42 -2.51
C VAL A 27 5.45 9.14 -3.42
N VAL A 28 5.20 8.55 -4.58
CA VAL A 28 4.14 8.98 -5.50
C VAL A 28 3.18 7.82 -5.72
N SER A 29 1.88 8.04 -5.50
CA SER A 29 0.83 7.10 -5.87
C SER A 29 0.29 7.47 -7.25
N PHE A 30 0.40 6.58 -8.22
CA PHE A 30 -0.28 6.69 -9.50
C PHE A 30 -1.62 5.95 -9.40
N GLU A 31 -2.72 6.69 -9.38
CA GLU A 31 -4.07 6.14 -9.57
C GLU A 31 -4.32 6.05 -11.08
N ILE A 32 -3.92 4.91 -11.68
CA ILE A 32 -3.82 4.77 -13.14
C ILE A 32 -5.16 4.54 -13.84
N THR A 33 -6.20 4.27 -13.09
CA THR A 33 -7.58 4.08 -13.56
C THR A 33 -8.58 4.30 -12.43
N ASP A 34 -9.78 4.78 -12.75
CA ASP A 34 -10.90 4.87 -11.80
C ASP A 34 -11.84 3.66 -11.89
N ALA A 35 -11.70 2.82 -12.93
CA ALA A 35 -12.48 1.60 -13.09
C ALA A 35 -12.01 0.51 -12.12
N CYS A 36 -12.95 -0.24 -11.55
CA CYS A 36 -12.68 -1.33 -10.63
C CYS A 36 -13.61 -2.51 -10.89
N THR A 37 -13.12 -3.74 -10.70
CA THR A 37 -13.91 -4.96 -10.74
C THR A 37 -14.82 -5.09 -9.52
N CYS A 38 -14.42 -4.51 -8.39
CA CYS A 38 -15.12 -4.60 -7.10
C CYS A 38 -15.97 -3.37 -6.83
N HIS A 39 -16.95 -3.51 -5.93
CA HIS A 39 -17.78 -2.44 -5.38
C HIS A 39 -17.71 -2.43 -3.85
N CYS A 40 -16.48 -2.36 -3.31
CA CYS A 40 -16.20 -2.54 -1.89
C CYS A 40 -17.03 -1.63 -0.99
N ARG A 41 -17.53 -2.17 0.13
CA ARG A 41 -18.38 -1.43 1.09
C ARG A 41 -17.68 -0.23 1.73
N HIS A 42 -16.36 -0.23 1.78
CA HIS A 42 -15.51 0.79 2.41
C HIS A 42 -14.83 1.73 1.40
N CYS A 43 -15.19 1.68 0.12
CA CYS A 43 -14.54 2.42 -0.96
C CYS A 43 -15.58 3.09 -1.87
N ASP A 44 -15.24 4.26 -2.41
CA ASP A 44 -16.07 5.01 -3.35
C ASP A 44 -15.71 4.76 -4.83
N HIS A 45 -14.64 4.02 -5.09
CA HIS A 45 -14.40 3.42 -6.40
C HIS A 45 -15.31 2.22 -6.60
N GLY A 46 -15.64 1.92 -7.84
CA GLY A 46 -16.43 0.74 -8.15
C GLY A 46 -17.02 0.80 -9.55
N GLY A 47 -17.10 -0.39 -10.16
CA GLY A 47 -17.66 -0.58 -11.48
C GLY A 47 -16.87 0.01 -12.63
N PRO A 48 -17.40 -0.15 -13.85
CA PRO A 48 -16.80 0.40 -15.04
C PRO A 48 -16.85 1.93 -15.00
N ARG A 49 -15.73 2.55 -15.43
CA ARG A 49 -15.60 4.00 -15.61
C ARG A 49 -15.04 4.28 -16.98
N ASP A 50 -15.34 5.45 -17.53
CA ASP A 50 -14.70 5.92 -18.76
C ASP A 50 -13.19 6.07 -18.56
N GLN A 51 -12.43 5.34 -19.35
CA GLN A 51 -10.96 5.33 -19.31
C GLN A 51 -10.32 6.13 -20.45
N SER A 52 -11.12 6.81 -21.26
CA SER A 52 -10.64 7.56 -22.45
C SER A 52 -9.67 8.69 -22.10
N LYS A 53 -9.79 9.22 -20.86
CA LYS A 53 -8.92 10.28 -20.34
C LYS A 53 -7.72 9.76 -19.54
N ASN A 54 -7.58 8.46 -19.38
CA ASN A 54 -6.45 7.89 -18.65
C ASN A 54 -5.14 8.23 -19.36
N LEU A 55 -4.12 8.55 -18.56
CA LEU A 55 -2.77 8.74 -19.06
C LEU A 55 -2.33 7.55 -19.91
N LYS A 56 -1.76 7.83 -21.07
CA LYS A 56 -1.12 6.81 -21.90
C LYS A 56 0.17 6.31 -21.23
N PRO A 57 0.58 5.06 -21.47
CA PRO A 57 1.75 4.46 -20.83
C PRO A 57 3.02 5.30 -20.93
N GLU A 58 3.32 5.87 -22.09
CA GLU A 58 4.52 6.67 -22.34
C GLU A 58 4.57 7.96 -21.51
N SER A 59 3.40 8.49 -21.12
CA SER A 59 3.30 9.72 -20.31
C SER A 59 3.95 9.55 -18.92
N PHE A 60 3.90 8.36 -18.33
CA PHE A 60 4.43 8.10 -16.99
C PHE A 60 5.93 8.39 -16.87
N LYS A 61 6.71 8.25 -17.93
CA LYS A 61 8.14 8.66 -17.98
C LYS A 61 8.33 10.10 -17.57
N ARG A 62 7.47 11.01 -18.08
CA ARG A 62 7.53 12.45 -17.75
C ARG A 62 7.29 12.69 -16.27
N TYR A 63 6.27 12.06 -15.68
CA TYR A 63 5.97 12.20 -14.26
C TYR A 63 7.12 11.71 -13.38
N VAL A 64 7.68 10.53 -13.69
CA VAL A 64 8.83 9.98 -12.95
C VAL A 64 10.06 10.85 -13.12
N SER A 65 10.32 11.43 -14.30
CA SER A 65 11.49 12.29 -14.54
C SER A 65 11.40 13.64 -13.79
N VAL A 66 10.19 14.20 -13.66
CA VAL A 66 9.95 15.46 -12.95
C VAL A 66 9.94 15.26 -11.44
N LEU A 67 9.11 14.31 -10.96
CA LEU A 67 8.90 14.08 -9.52
C LEU A 67 10.04 13.30 -8.86
N ARG A 68 10.73 12.45 -9.62
CA ARG A 68 11.88 11.62 -9.19
C ARG A 68 11.62 10.83 -7.90
N PRO A 69 10.49 10.13 -7.75
CA PRO A 69 10.18 9.40 -6.52
C PRO A 69 11.21 8.31 -6.22
N GLY A 70 11.38 7.97 -4.93
CA GLY A 70 12.10 6.77 -4.51
C GLY A 70 11.22 5.53 -4.57
N ILE A 71 9.93 5.72 -4.26
CA ILE A 71 8.90 4.67 -4.25
C ILE A 71 7.71 5.15 -5.08
N VAL A 72 7.14 4.25 -5.85
CA VAL A 72 5.88 4.44 -6.57
C VAL A 72 4.88 3.40 -6.13
N GLN A 73 3.68 3.84 -5.78
CA GLN A 73 2.52 2.98 -5.63
C GLN A 73 1.69 3.06 -6.90
N VAL A 74 1.43 1.95 -7.56
CA VAL A 74 0.52 1.85 -8.71
C VAL A 74 -0.80 1.32 -8.18
N SER A 75 -1.84 2.14 -8.28
CA SER A 75 -3.16 1.89 -7.71
C SER A 75 -4.25 2.53 -8.59
N GLY A 76 -5.39 2.85 -7.98
CA GLY A 76 -6.55 3.48 -8.59
C GLY A 76 -7.81 2.77 -8.16
N GLY A 77 -8.71 2.46 -9.08
CA GLY A 77 -9.72 1.42 -8.90
C GLY A 77 -9.02 0.06 -8.87
N GLU A 78 -9.07 -0.70 -9.98
CA GLU A 78 -8.32 -1.97 -10.10
C GLU A 78 -7.31 -1.86 -11.26
N PRO A 79 -6.01 -1.74 -10.98
CA PRO A 79 -4.98 -1.59 -12.01
C PRO A 79 -4.97 -2.73 -13.04
N LEU A 80 -5.34 -3.95 -12.64
CA LEU A 80 -5.41 -5.11 -13.52
C LEU A 80 -6.50 -5.00 -14.60
N MET A 81 -7.41 -4.04 -14.53
CA MET A 81 -8.35 -3.75 -15.61
C MET A 81 -7.68 -3.08 -16.82
N ARG A 82 -6.51 -2.46 -16.62
CA ARG A 82 -5.75 -1.89 -17.75
C ARG A 82 -5.03 -2.99 -18.53
N LYS A 83 -5.32 -3.08 -19.82
CA LYS A 83 -4.67 -4.03 -20.74
C LYS A 83 -3.19 -3.68 -20.96
N ASP A 84 -2.85 -2.40 -20.88
CA ASP A 84 -1.52 -1.84 -21.07
C ASP A 84 -0.70 -1.68 -19.77
N LEU A 85 -1.16 -2.29 -18.66
CA LEU A 85 -0.52 -2.16 -17.33
C LEU A 85 0.97 -2.51 -17.35
N THR A 86 1.34 -3.57 -18.06
CA THR A 86 2.75 -4.00 -18.20
C THR A 86 3.62 -2.91 -18.83
N GLU A 87 3.08 -2.19 -19.81
CA GLU A 87 3.75 -1.07 -20.45
C GLU A 87 3.82 0.16 -19.53
N VAL A 88 2.74 0.45 -18.81
CA VAL A 88 2.75 1.48 -17.75
C VAL A 88 3.88 1.23 -16.74
N VAL A 89 3.99 0.00 -16.22
CA VAL A 89 5.04 -0.38 -15.27
C VAL A 89 6.44 -0.20 -15.87
N ARG A 90 6.67 -0.63 -17.12
CA ARG A 90 7.97 -0.43 -17.81
C ARG A 90 8.33 1.05 -17.95
N ASN A 91 7.34 1.90 -18.26
CA ASN A 91 7.55 3.34 -18.39
C ASN A 91 7.79 4.06 -17.03
N ILE A 92 7.27 3.54 -15.94
CA ILE A 92 7.58 4.00 -14.59
C ILE A 92 8.98 3.57 -14.17
N LYS A 93 9.38 2.32 -14.49
CA LYS A 93 10.67 1.75 -14.10
C LYS A 93 11.80 2.33 -14.95
N SER A 94 12.73 3.04 -14.33
CA SER A 94 13.92 3.52 -15.02
C SER A 94 15.04 2.48 -15.03
N GLY A 95 16.01 2.60 -15.95
CA GLY A 95 17.17 1.72 -16.05
C GLY A 95 18.07 1.69 -14.81
N SER A 96 17.88 2.61 -13.86
CA SER A 96 18.60 2.66 -12.58
C SER A 96 18.03 1.72 -11.51
N GLY A 97 16.96 0.97 -11.81
CA GLY A 97 16.25 0.13 -10.83
C GLY A 97 15.34 0.91 -9.86
N LEU A 98 15.23 2.22 -10.01
CA LEU A 98 14.29 3.09 -9.30
C LEU A 98 13.18 3.56 -10.27
N PRO A 99 12.01 3.95 -9.73
CA PRO A 99 11.55 3.82 -8.33
C PRO A 99 11.30 2.36 -7.92
N TYR A 100 11.20 2.10 -6.61
CA TYR A 100 10.63 0.85 -6.10
C TYR A 100 9.13 0.86 -6.36
N ILE A 101 8.62 -0.13 -7.10
CA ILE A 101 7.23 -0.15 -7.55
C ILE A 101 6.42 -1.13 -6.70
N ILE A 102 5.38 -0.61 -6.04
CA ILE A 102 4.36 -1.38 -5.31
C ILE A 102 3.09 -1.38 -6.16
N LEU A 103 2.63 -2.53 -6.62
CA LEU A 103 1.34 -2.69 -7.29
C LEU A 103 0.28 -3.05 -6.24
N VAL A 104 -0.71 -2.19 -6.07
CA VAL A 104 -1.85 -2.40 -5.14
C VAL A 104 -3.07 -2.84 -5.94
N SER A 105 -3.62 -3.99 -5.61
CA SER A 105 -4.68 -4.61 -6.40
C SER A 105 -5.53 -5.55 -5.53
N THR A 106 -6.77 -5.78 -5.95
CA THR A 106 -7.62 -6.83 -5.40
C THR A 106 -7.20 -8.23 -5.85
N TRP A 107 -6.39 -8.32 -6.88
CA TRP A 107 -5.99 -9.55 -7.57
C TRP A 107 -7.15 -10.33 -8.23
N SER A 108 -8.34 -9.77 -8.33
CA SER A 108 -9.50 -10.40 -8.96
C SER A 108 -9.27 -10.86 -10.41
N LEU A 109 -8.28 -10.28 -11.09
CA LEU A 109 -7.89 -10.61 -12.46
C LEU A 109 -6.43 -11.12 -12.54
N MET A 110 -5.82 -11.50 -11.43
CA MET A 110 -4.45 -12.02 -11.41
C MET A 110 -4.40 -13.46 -11.84
N THR A 111 -3.40 -13.77 -12.65
CA THR A 111 -2.98 -15.14 -12.98
C THR A 111 -1.49 -15.27 -12.72
N GLU A 112 -0.99 -16.50 -12.61
CA GLU A 112 0.45 -16.75 -12.44
C GLU A 112 1.28 -16.14 -13.58
N GLN A 113 0.82 -16.28 -14.83
CA GLN A 113 1.51 -15.67 -15.96
C GLN A 113 1.53 -14.15 -15.87
N ARG A 114 0.41 -13.53 -15.53
CA ARG A 114 0.33 -12.07 -15.37
C ARG A 114 1.20 -11.55 -14.23
N TYR A 115 1.30 -12.29 -13.14
CA TYR A 115 2.21 -12.00 -12.05
C TYR A 115 3.68 -11.99 -12.53
N LEU A 116 4.09 -13.02 -13.28
CA LEU A 116 5.44 -13.12 -13.85
C LEU A 116 5.73 -11.99 -14.85
N ASP A 117 4.77 -11.66 -15.72
CA ASP A 117 4.91 -10.57 -16.71
C ASP A 117 5.08 -9.20 -16.03
N LEU A 118 4.29 -8.93 -14.98
CA LEU A 118 4.38 -7.68 -14.21
C LEU A 118 5.68 -7.59 -13.42
N ARG A 119 6.16 -8.70 -12.86
CA ARG A 119 7.48 -8.76 -12.25
C ARG A 119 8.59 -8.47 -13.26
N ALA A 120 8.54 -9.10 -14.42
CA ALA A 120 9.50 -8.87 -15.49
C ALA A 120 9.46 -7.41 -15.99
N ALA A 121 8.28 -6.78 -15.98
CA ALA A 121 8.13 -5.37 -16.30
C ALA A 121 8.75 -4.42 -15.26
N GLY A 122 8.93 -4.86 -14.01
CA GLY A 122 9.60 -4.10 -12.97
C GLY A 122 8.80 -3.85 -11.69
N VAL A 123 7.68 -4.54 -11.45
CA VAL A 123 7.02 -4.53 -10.14
C VAL A 123 7.95 -5.18 -9.12
N ASP A 124 8.21 -4.48 -8.02
CA ASP A 124 9.07 -4.95 -6.93
C ASP A 124 8.27 -5.59 -5.80
N GLN A 125 7.00 -5.18 -5.62
CA GLN A 125 6.11 -5.70 -4.57
C GLN A 125 4.67 -5.70 -5.05
N PHE A 126 3.95 -6.77 -4.72
CA PHE A 126 2.52 -6.90 -4.95
C PHE A 126 1.77 -6.76 -3.63
N SER A 127 0.97 -5.72 -3.49
CA SER A 127 0.09 -5.51 -2.33
C SER A 127 -1.30 -6.02 -2.67
N VAL A 128 -1.71 -7.11 -2.04
CA VAL A 128 -2.96 -7.83 -2.32
C VAL A 128 -3.97 -7.53 -1.23
N SER A 129 -5.14 -7.06 -1.62
CA SER A 129 -6.19 -6.76 -0.65
C SER A 129 -6.82 -8.03 -0.09
N LEU A 130 -6.81 -8.19 1.25
CA LEU A 130 -7.56 -9.25 1.95
C LEU A 130 -8.10 -8.71 3.27
N ASP A 131 -9.44 -8.67 3.43
CA ASP A 131 -10.09 -8.09 4.61
C ASP A 131 -10.77 -9.14 5.50
N PHE A 132 -10.97 -10.36 5.02
CA PHE A 132 -11.49 -11.50 5.79
C PHE A 132 -10.77 -12.79 5.37
N PRO A 133 -10.61 -13.76 6.28
CA PRO A 133 -9.93 -15.02 6.01
C PRO A 133 -10.85 -16.08 5.39
N ASP A 134 -11.98 -15.68 4.81
CA ASP A 134 -13.02 -16.55 4.23
C ASP A 134 -13.92 -15.79 3.24
N SER A 135 -15.02 -16.42 2.79
CA SER A 135 -15.98 -15.89 1.82
C SER A 135 -16.65 -14.57 2.25
N ARG A 136 -16.58 -14.15 3.51
CA ARG A 136 -16.99 -12.80 3.93
C ARG A 136 -16.20 -11.72 3.20
N HIS A 137 -15.01 -12.06 2.68
CA HIS A 137 -14.22 -11.18 1.82
C HIS A 137 -14.98 -10.80 0.53
N ASP A 138 -15.66 -11.76 -0.07
CA ASP A 138 -16.47 -11.57 -1.29
C ASP A 138 -17.61 -10.59 -1.03
N ASP A 139 -18.33 -10.76 0.07
CA ASP A 139 -19.44 -9.87 0.46
C ASP A 139 -18.95 -8.45 0.75
N PHE A 140 -17.79 -8.33 1.40
CA PHE A 140 -17.21 -7.04 1.75
C PHE A 140 -16.69 -6.29 0.51
N ARG A 141 -16.09 -7.03 -0.43
CA ARG A 141 -15.62 -6.51 -1.72
C ARG A 141 -16.71 -6.46 -2.79
N ARG A 142 -17.86 -7.09 -2.57
CA ARG A 142 -18.95 -7.26 -3.52
C ARG A 142 -18.46 -7.86 -4.85
N PHE A 143 -17.70 -8.94 -4.73
CA PHE A 143 -17.17 -9.69 -5.84
C PHE A 143 -17.20 -11.19 -5.51
N PRO A 144 -18.24 -11.93 -5.95
CA PRO A 144 -18.39 -13.36 -5.66
C PRO A 144 -17.20 -14.18 -6.16
N GLY A 145 -16.72 -15.12 -5.35
CA GLY A 145 -15.62 -16.03 -5.66
C GLY A 145 -14.22 -15.40 -5.57
N LEU A 146 -14.11 -14.16 -5.08
CA LEU A 146 -12.80 -13.50 -4.94
C LEU A 146 -11.92 -14.23 -3.94
N TYR A 147 -12.47 -14.64 -2.79
CA TYR A 147 -11.68 -15.35 -1.77
C TYR A 147 -11.14 -16.68 -2.28
N ASP A 148 -11.99 -17.49 -2.93
CA ASP A 148 -11.57 -18.77 -3.51
C ASP A 148 -10.49 -18.58 -4.57
N HIS A 149 -10.63 -17.55 -5.42
CA HIS A 149 -9.61 -17.19 -6.40
C HIS A 149 -8.28 -16.81 -5.72
N LEU A 150 -8.31 -15.99 -4.65
CA LEU A 150 -7.11 -15.62 -3.91
C LEU A 150 -6.49 -16.83 -3.21
N ASN A 151 -7.30 -17.71 -2.63
CA ASN A 151 -6.87 -18.93 -1.95
C ASN A 151 -6.19 -19.92 -2.90
N ASP A 152 -6.48 -19.89 -4.19
CA ASP A 152 -5.78 -20.64 -5.24
C ASP A 152 -4.52 -19.88 -5.73
N VAL A 153 -4.67 -18.65 -6.19
CA VAL A 153 -3.62 -17.97 -6.97
C VAL A 153 -2.47 -17.45 -6.09
N VAL A 154 -2.76 -16.97 -4.85
CA VAL A 154 -1.72 -16.38 -3.98
C VAL A 154 -0.68 -17.42 -3.55
N PRO A 155 -1.06 -18.61 -3.02
CA PRO A 155 -0.10 -19.65 -2.67
C PRO A 155 0.72 -20.13 -3.88
N ARG A 156 0.10 -20.27 -5.04
CA ARG A 156 0.79 -20.69 -6.28
C ARG A 156 1.86 -19.67 -6.68
N CYS A 157 1.53 -18.38 -6.70
CA CYS A 157 2.50 -17.32 -6.96
C CYS A 157 3.59 -17.26 -5.87
N ALA A 158 3.23 -17.44 -4.60
CA ALA A 158 4.18 -17.50 -3.50
C ALA A 158 5.15 -18.68 -3.65
N ALA A 159 4.68 -19.84 -4.14
CA ALA A 159 5.50 -21.03 -4.38
C ALA A 159 6.62 -20.79 -5.42
N LEU A 160 6.51 -19.78 -6.30
CA LEU A 160 7.56 -19.39 -7.24
C LEU A 160 8.81 -18.77 -6.58
N GLY A 161 8.74 -18.34 -5.32
CA GLY A 161 9.90 -18.03 -4.51
C GLY A 161 10.40 -16.61 -4.49
N PHE A 162 9.64 -15.69 -4.98
CA PHE A 162 10.11 -14.31 -5.08
C PHE A 162 9.96 -13.48 -3.80
N ASP A 163 9.11 -13.92 -2.88
CA ASP A 163 8.89 -13.30 -1.56
C ASP A 163 8.54 -11.79 -1.65
N ASP A 164 7.70 -11.44 -2.62
CA ASP A 164 7.32 -10.07 -2.96
C ASP A 164 5.81 -9.79 -2.84
N ILE A 165 5.05 -10.76 -2.33
CA ILE A 165 3.61 -10.64 -2.10
C ILE A 165 3.36 -10.21 -0.65
N VAL A 166 2.56 -9.17 -0.49
CA VAL A 166 2.15 -8.63 0.83
C VAL A 166 0.64 -8.49 0.85
N LEU A 167 -0.05 -9.22 1.71
CA LEU A 167 -1.46 -8.95 1.97
C LEU A 167 -1.61 -7.59 2.64
N ASN A 168 -2.63 -6.84 2.27
CA ASN A 168 -2.98 -5.57 2.88
C ASN A 168 -4.42 -5.60 3.37
N THR A 169 -4.60 -5.56 4.68
CA THR A 169 -5.89 -5.55 5.34
C THR A 169 -6.26 -4.13 5.74
N CYS A 170 -7.41 -3.65 5.27
CA CYS A 170 -8.02 -2.42 5.75
C CYS A 170 -8.79 -2.72 7.05
N ILE A 171 -8.29 -2.22 8.18
CA ILE A 171 -8.93 -2.43 9.49
C ILE A 171 -10.20 -1.58 9.57
N THR A 172 -11.32 -2.23 9.84
CA THR A 172 -12.65 -1.66 9.99
C THR A 172 -13.36 -2.26 11.19
N SER A 173 -14.49 -1.68 11.62
CA SER A 173 -15.37 -2.28 12.64
C SER A 173 -15.86 -3.69 12.25
N ALA A 174 -15.98 -3.96 10.94
CA ALA A 174 -16.47 -5.24 10.44
C ALA A 174 -15.45 -6.39 10.56
N ASN A 175 -14.15 -6.09 10.58
CA ASN A 175 -13.11 -7.11 10.55
C ASN A 175 -12.05 -6.99 11.65
N VAL A 176 -12.17 -6.04 12.56
CA VAL A 176 -11.16 -5.83 13.61
C VAL A 176 -10.90 -7.07 14.46
N ALA A 177 -11.89 -7.92 14.67
CA ALA A 177 -11.76 -9.18 15.41
C ALA A 177 -11.01 -10.28 14.63
N GLU A 178 -10.88 -10.14 13.31
CA GLU A 178 -10.36 -11.14 12.39
C GLU A 178 -8.90 -10.88 11.95
N ILE A 179 -8.31 -9.74 12.31
CA ILE A 179 -7.02 -9.30 11.73
C ILE A 179 -5.86 -10.23 12.10
N THR A 180 -5.93 -10.95 13.24
CA THR A 180 -4.98 -12.01 13.58
C THR A 180 -5.20 -13.25 12.72
N ALA A 181 -6.45 -13.66 12.48
CA ALA A 181 -6.76 -14.80 11.61
C ALA A 181 -6.29 -14.54 10.18
N ILE A 182 -6.41 -13.29 9.69
CA ILE A 182 -5.85 -12.90 8.38
C ILE A 182 -4.32 -12.99 8.37
N ALA A 183 -3.64 -12.68 9.49
CA ALA A 183 -2.20 -12.88 9.60
C ALA A 183 -1.82 -14.36 9.52
N GLU A 184 -2.55 -15.23 10.21
CA GLU A 184 -2.33 -16.68 10.12
C GLU A 184 -2.60 -17.22 8.69
N GLN A 185 -3.59 -16.67 7.99
CA GLN A 185 -3.84 -16.96 6.58
C GLN A 185 -2.64 -16.55 5.72
N ALA A 186 -2.08 -15.35 5.92
CA ALA A 186 -0.87 -14.92 5.21
C ALA A 186 0.30 -15.88 5.44
N LYS A 187 0.49 -16.32 6.68
CA LYS A 187 1.51 -17.29 7.05
C LYS A 187 1.30 -18.62 6.35
N SER A 188 0.06 -19.13 6.31
CA SER A 188 -0.28 -20.39 5.64
C SER A 188 -0.05 -20.32 4.12
N TRP A 189 -0.32 -19.18 3.50
CA TRP A 189 -0.06 -18.93 2.08
C TRP A 189 1.42 -18.65 1.76
N GLY A 190 2.29 -18.51 2.79
CA GLY A 190 3.71 -18.23 2.62
C GLY A 190 4.00 -16.81 2.12
N VAL A 191 3.14 -15.85 2.46
CA VAL A 191 3.26 -14.44 2.06
C VAL A 191 3.32 -13.51 3.28
N ASN A 192 3.65 -12.25 3.04
CA ASN A 192 3.73 -11.23 4.07
C ASN A 192 2.39 -10.52 4.25
N ILE A 193 2.23 -9.77 5.35
CA ILE A 193 1.03 -8.97 5.62
C ILE A 193 1.36 -7.60 6.19
N CYS A 194 0.56 -6.60 5.83
CA CYS A 194 0.52 -5.28 6.45
C CYS A 194 -0.92 -4.84 6.71
N TYR A 195 -1.08 -3.82 7.55
CA TYR A 195 -2.38 -3.28 7.94
C TYR A 195 -2.49 -1.81 7.60
N SER A 196 -3.69 -1.40 7.19
CA SER A 196 -4.08 -0.01 6.91
C SER A 196 -5.29 0.36 7.76
N ALA A 197 -5.38 1.59 8.23
CA ALA A 197 -6.55 2.08 8.92
C ALA A 197 -7.61 2.57 7.93
N TYR A 198 -8.86 2.22 8.18
CA TYR A 198 -10.00 2.82 7.49
C TYR A 198 -10.15 4.30 7.88
N THR A 199 -10.61 5.11 6.94
CA THR A 199 -11.06 6.48 7.17
C THR A 199 -12.37 6.71 6.41
N PRO A 200 -13.38 7.36 7.01
CA PRO A 200 -14.65 7.63 6.35
C PRO A 200 -14.60 8.80 5.36
N ARG A 201 -13.44 9.46 5.22
CA ARG A 201 -13.33 10.74 4.52
C ARG A 201 -13.79 10.70 3.07
N ARG A 202 -13.62 9.59 2.36
CA ARG A 202 -14.07 9.46 0.96
C ARG A 202 -15.53 9.08 0.84
N THR A 203 -15.96 8.17 1.70
CA THR A 203 -17.29 7.56 1.61
C THR A 203 -18.33 8.24 2.48
N GLY A 204 -17.91 9.00 3.50
CA GLY A 204 -18.77 9.50 4.56
C GLY A 204 -19.31 8.41 5.50
N ASN A 205 -19.00 7.14 5.23
CA ASN A 205 -19.58 6.02 5.96
C ASN A 205 -18.82 5.74 7.27
N ARG A 206 -19.39 6.16 8.39
CA ARG A 206 -18.82 5.93 9.72
C ARG A 206 -19.11 4.55 10.29
N ALA A 207 -19.97 3.74 9.66
CA ALA A 207 -20.29 2.39 10.14
C ALA A 207 -19.06 1.46 10.19
N TYR A 208 -18.01 1.79 9.43
CA TYR A 208 -16.74 1.04 9.43
C TYR A 208 -15.65 1.63 10.32
N CYS A 209 -15.92 2.71 11.05
CA CYS A 209 -14.99 3.27 12.02
C CYS A 209 -14.96 2.45 13.32
N LEU A 210 -13.87 2.55 14.07
CA LEU A 210 -13.72 1.96 15.40
C LEU A 210 -14.02 3.03 16.45
N ASP A 211 -15.24 3.55 16.42
CA ASP A 211 -15.63 4.73 17.23
C ASP A 211 -16.06 4.38 18.67
N THR A 212 -16.09 3.09 19.05
CA THR A 212 -16.50 2.68 20.39
C THR A 212 -15.34 2.10 21.21
N PRO A 213 -15.35 2.26 22.55
CA PRO A 213 -14.33 1.68 23.45
C PRO A 213 -14.20 0.16 23.31
N GLU A 214 -15.31 -0.55 23.02
CA GLU A 214 -15.34 -2.00 22.84
C GLU A 214 -14.52 -2.40 21.61
N LEU A 215 -14.76 -1.77 20.45
CA LEU A 215 -14.02 -2.03 19.22
C LEU A 215 -12.54 -1.66 19.36
N GLN A 216 -12.24 -0.58 20.04
CA GLN A 216 -10.86 -0.18 20.36
C GLN A 216 -10.19 -1.17 21.31
N GLY A 217 -10.96 -1.75 22.26
CA GLY A 217 -10.51 -2.84 23.13
C GLY A 217 -10.16 -4.09 22.33
N VAL A 218 -11.01 -4.48 21.40
CA VAL A 218 -10.74 -5.59 20.46
C VAL A 218 -9.47 -5.32 19.65
N LEU A 219 -9.31 -4.12 19.10
CA LEU A 219 -8.12 -3.74 18.35
C LEU A 219 -6.83 -3.89 19.18
N ARG A 220 -6.83 -3.45 20.45
CA ARG A 220 -5.68 -3.61 21.36
C ARG A 220 -5.30 -5.06 21.54
N GLN A 221 -6.27 -5.94 21.84
CA GLN A 221 -6.03 -7.37 21.99
C GLN A 221 -5.49 -8.02 20.71
N GLN A 222 -6.04 -7.65 19.56
CA GLN A 222 -5.58 -8.15 18.29
C GLN A 222 -4.14 -7.68 18.00
N PHE A 223 -3.81 -6.42 18.28
CA PHE A 223 -2.45 -5.93 18.06
C PHE A 223 -1.42 -6.55 19.00
N GLU A 224 -1.77 -6.90 20.23
CA GLU A 224 -0.91 -7.69 21.12
C GLU A 224 -0.57 -9.06 20.53
N ARG A 225 -1.56 -9.75 19.96
CA ARG A 225 -1.36 -11.03 19.27
C ARG A 225 -0.51 -10.87 18.00
N ILE A 226 -0.77 -9.83 17.20
CA ILE A 226 -0.01 -9.52 15.99
C ILE A 226 1.46 -9.21 16.34
N GLU A 227 1.72 -8.48 17.42
CA GLU A 227 3.10 -8.21 17.88
C GLU A 227 3.78 -9.50 18.36
N ALA A 228 3.08 -10.40 19.04
CA ALA A 228 3.62 -11.71 19.40
C ALA A 228 4.00 -12.52 18.16
N LEU A 229 3.10 -12.65 17.18
CA LEU A 229 3.36 -13.31 15.90
C LEU A 229 4.54 -12.66 15.14
N ARG A 230 4.63 -11.35 15.18
CA ARG A 230 5.71 -10.61 14.54
C ARG A 230 7.07 -10.88 15.19
N ASN A 231 7.10 -11.07 16.49
CA ASN A 231 8.32 -11.39 17.25
C ASN A 231 8.79 -12.84 17.03
N GLU A 232 7.85 -13.74 16.72
CA GLU A 232 8.18 -15.12 16.39
C GLU A 232 8.64 -15.29 14.93
N ASN A 233 8.00 -14.57 14.02
CA ASN A 233 8.16 -14.73 12.58
C ASN A 233 8.11 -13.38 11.86
N ASN A 234 9.01 -13.17 10.92
CA ASN A 234 9.20 -11.87 10.28
C ASN A 234 8.35 -11.68 9.00
N PHE A 235 7.08 -12.07 9.01
CA PHE A 235 6.17 -11.93 7.86
C PHE A 235 5.21 -10.73 8.00
N ILE A 236 5.14 -10.10 9.18
CA ILE A 236 4.31 -8.91 9.39
C ILE A 236 5.14 -7.66 9.10
N VAL A 237 4.85 -7.00 7.98
CA VAL A 237 5.59 -5.83 7.48
C VAL A 237 5.33 -4.57 8.30
N SER A 238 4.12 -4.44 8.88
CA SER A 238 3.78 -3.32 9.75
C SER A 238 4.72 -3.30 10.98
N THR A 239 5.46 -2.20 11.15
CA THR A 239 6.34 -2.03 12.31
C THR A 239 5.53 -1.78 13.57
N SER A 240 6.09 -2.05 14.76
CA SER A 240 5.45 -1.72 16.04
C SER A 240 5.05 -0.24 16.12
N SER A 241 5.90 0.66 15.58
CA SER A 241 5.57 2.09 15.54
C SER A 241 4.41 2.41 14.59
N THR A 242 4.21 1.62 13.53
CA THR A 242 3.07 1.75 12.61
C THR A 242 1.80 1.23 13.26
N LEU A 243 1.85 0.06 13.91
CA LEU A 243 0.71 -0.51 14.64
C LEU A 243 0.26 0.41 15.78
N GLU A 244 1.21 0.95 16.55
CA GLU A 244 0.93 1.91 17.63
C GLU A 244 0.31 3.22 17.10
N ALA A 245 0.81 3.74 15.98
CA ALA A 245 0.23 4.93 15.35
C ALA A 245 -1.18 4.65 14.78
N THR A 246 -1.42 3.44 14.28
CA THR A 246 -2.75 2.99 13.83
C THR A 246 -3.72 2.91 15.02
N ARG A 247 -3.29 2.32 16.13
CA ARG A 247 -4.08 2.25 17.37
C ARG A 247 -4.45 3.65 17.85
N ARG A 248 -3.46 4.54 17.96
CA ARG A 248 -3.68 5.93 18.39
C ARG A 248 -4.67 6.65 17.49
N TYR A 249 -4.56 6.49 16.17
CA TYR A 249 -5.51 7.07 15.22
C TYR A 249 -6.95 6.67 15.54
N PHE A 250 -7.20 5.38 15.78
CA PHE A 250 -8.56 4.92 16.10
C PHE A 250 -9.03 5.39 17.49
N GLU A 251 -8.14 5.56 18.46
CA GLU A 251 -8.48 6.01 19.81
C GLU A 251 -8.73 7.53 19.88
N THR A 252 -7.98 8.32 19.12
CA THR A 252 -8.09 9.80 19.16
C THR A 252 -8.93 10.37 18.03
N GLY A 253 -9.27 9.56 17.02
CA GLY A 253 -9.99 9.99 15.82
C GLY A 253 -9.16 10.83 14.85
N GLY A 254 -7.82 10.94 15.08
CA GLY A 254 -6.99 11.81 14.27
C GLY A 254 -5.50 11.42 14.20
N ALA A 255 -4.81 11.94 13.19
CA ALA A 255 -3.36 11.81 13.00
C ALA A 255 -2.78 13.14 12.52
N PRO A 256 -2.41 14.07 13.41
CA PRO A 256 -1.97 15.42 13.06
C PRO A 256 -0.59 15.43 12.39
N GLY A 257 -0.28 16.55 11.71
CA GLY A 257 1.04 16.79 11.13
C GLY A 257 1.21 16.25 9.71
N CYS A 258 0.12 16.01 8.99
CA CYS A 258 0.10 15.51 7.61
C CYS A 258 0.96 16.36 6.65
N LYS A 259 1.91 15.73 5.94
CA LYS A 259 2.79 16.34 4.93
C LYS A 259 2.45 15.86 3.51
N ALA A 260 1.18 15.51 3.26
CA ALA A 260 0.68 15.24 1.91
C ALA A 260 0.91 16.43 0.97
N GLY A 261 1.14 16.16 -0.29
CA GLY A 261 1.55 17.17 -1.29
C GLY A 261 3.05 17.42 -1.34
N LEU A 262 3.76 17.30 -0.21
CA LEU A 262 5.20 17.49 -0.13
C LEU A 262 5.98 16.16 -0.23
N ARG A 263 5.70 15.22 0.67
CA ARG A 263 6.47 13.96 0.79
C ARG A 263 5.78 12.78 0.13
N PHE A 264 4.49 12.85 0.09
CA PHE A 264 3.59 11.95 -0.62
C PHE A 264 2.64 12.78 -1.47
N LEU A 265 2.37 12.35 -2.68
CA LEU A 265 1.32 12.90 -3.52
C LEU A 265 0.70 11.82 -4.41
N VAL A 266 -0.43 12.15 -4.98
CA VAL A 266 -1.14 11.32 -5.95
C VAL A 266 -1.05 11.95 -7.33
N VAL A 267 -0.90 11.12 -8.35
CA VAL A 267 -1.16 11.45 -9.76
C VAL A 267 -2.43 10.71 -10.16
N THR A 268 -3.46 11.45 -10.51
CA THR A 268 -4.76 10.90 -10.91
C THR A 268 -4.70 10.23 -12.27
N SER A 269 -5.73 9.47 -12.62
CA SER A 269 -5.82 8.75 -13.90
C SER A 269 -5.70 9.66 -15.12
N ASP A 270 -6.18 10.92 -15.02
CA ASP A 270 -6.09 11.97 -16.03
C ASP A 270 -4.84 12.86 -15.91
N GLY A 271 -3.90 12.53 -14.99
CA GLY A 271 -2.59 13.17 -14.89
C GLY A 271 -2.52 14.41 -14.01
N GLN A 272 -3.54 14.73 -13.22
CA GLN A 272 -3.44 15.83 -12.27
C GLN A 272 -2.71 15.40 -10.99
N LEU A 273 -1.99 16.32 -10.35
CA LEU A 273 -1.46 16.10 -9.01
C LEU A 273 -2.55 16.37 -7.98
N GLN A 274 -2.60 15.53 -6.95
CA GLN A 274 -3.40 15.74 -5.75
C GLN A 274 -2.51 15.57 -4.51
N PRO A 275 -2.75 16.31 -3.42
CA PRO A 275 -1.99 16.10 -2.17
C PRO A 275 -2.08 14.66 -1.65
N CYS A 276 -3.27 14.07 -1.68
CA CYS A 276 -3.52 12.65 -1.37
C CYS A 276 -4.86 12.22 -1.98
N SER A 277 -5.16 10.91 -1.93
CA SER A 277 -6.43 10.35 -2.43
C SER A 277 -7.68 10.86 -1.68
N MET A 278 -7.50 11.49 -0.50
CA MET A 278 -8.61 12.02 0.32
C MET A 278 -8.87 13.51 0.09
N GLN A 279 -8.06 14.20 -0.73
CA GLN A 279 -8.17 15.64 -1.03
C GLN A 279 -8.36 15.85 -2.52
N PHE A 280 -9.35 16.66 -2.89
CA PHE A 280 -9.77 16.84 -4.29
C PHE A 280 -9.12 18.03 -5.01
N GLY A 281 -8.17 18.74 -4.37
CA GLY A 281 -7.41 19.81 -5.01
C GLY A 281 -6.58 19.25 -6.18
N ARG A 282 -6.73 19.82 -7.38
CA ARG A 282 -6.07 19.37 -8.62
C ARG A 282 -5.05 20.39 -9.09
N TYR A 283 -3.86 19.91 -9.41
CA TYR A 283 -2.74 20.75 -9.86
C TYR A 283 -2.06 20.12 -11.08
N PRO A 284 -1.68 20.90 -12.10
CA PRO A 284 -0.82 20.42 -13.16
C PRO A 284 0.54 19.91 -12.65
N LEU A 285 1.21 19.04 -13.42
CA LEU A 285 2.47 18.40 -13.04
C LEU A 285 3.57 19.42 -12.66
N ASP A 286 3.65 20.55 -13.33
CA ASP A 286 4.63 21.62 -13.10
C ASP A 286 4.30 22.52 -11.90
N GLN A 287 3.12 22.34 -11.29
CA GLN A 287 2.64 23.15 -10.17
C GLN A 287 2.76 22.47 -8.80
N GLN A 288 3.62 21.46 -8.63
CA GLN A 288 3.83 20.83 -7.32
C GLN A 288 4.19 21.85 -6.22
N ALA A 289 5.04 22.84 -6.54
CA ALA A 289 5.41 23.88 -5.58
C ALA A 289 4.21 24.75 -5.16
N ARG A 290 3.27 25.00 -6.07
CA ARG A 290 2.01 25.68 -5.77
C ARG A 290 1.14 24.85 -4.83
N MET A 291 0.98 23.55 -5.12
CA MET A 291 0.27 22.60 -4.25
C MET A 291 0.84 22.59 -2.82
N VAL A 292 2.17 22.59 -2.69
CA VAL A 292 2.83 22.65 -1.37
C VAL A 292 2.50 23.95 -0.63
N ARG A 293 2.52 25.10 -1.31
CA ARG A 293 2.17 26.39 -0.68
C ARG A 293 0.71 26.44 -0.27
N GLU A 294 -0.20 26.07 -1.16
CA GLU A 294 -1.65 26.23 -0.97
C GLU A 294 -2.25 25.16 -0.07
N PHE A 295 -1.71 23.94 -0.09
CA PHE A 295 -2.20 22.84 0.74
C PHE A 295 -1.24 22.50 1.89
N THR A 296 -0.04 22.00 1.62
CA THR A 296 0.80 21.39 2.67
C THR A 296 1.20 22.35 3.79
N ASN A 297 1.50 23.61 3.44
CA ASN A 297 1.94 24.61 4.42
C ASN A 297 0.80 25.15 5.29
N CYS A 298 -0.43 25.08 4.79
CA CYS A 298 -1.64 25.55 5.48
C CYS A 298 -2.50 24.39 6.01
N ASN A 299 -2.00 23.14 5.91
CA ASN A 299 -2.79 21.95 6.15
C ASN A 299 -2.83 21.59 7.64
N GLU A 300 -4.01 21.63 8.21
CA GLU A 300 -4.34 21.18 9.57
C GLU A 300 -5.06 19.83 9.58
N CYS A 301 -5.12 19.14 8.44
CA CYS A 301 -5.82 17.87 8.30
C CYS A 301 -5.17 16.78 9.17
N ASP A 302 -5.97 16.15 10.01
CA ASP A 302 -5.62 15.02 10.88
C ASP A 302 -6.52 13.79 10.69
N GLU A 303 -7.48 13.85 9.76
CA GLU A 303 -8.63 12.94 9.61
C GLU A 303 -8.30 11.52 9.16
N CYS A 304 -7.05 11.16 8.92
CA CYS A 304 -6.71 9.81 8.50
C CYS A 304 -5.28 9.39 8.86
N TYR A 305 -5.10 8.10 9.06
CA TYR A 305 -3.79 7.46 9.11
C TYR A 305 -3.64 6.46 7.96
N VAL A 306 -2.94 6.87 6.89
CA VAL A 306 -2.56 6.00 5.78
C VAL A 306 -1.09 5.66 5.93
N ALA A 307 -0.77 4.43 6.30
CA ALA A 307 0.58 4.02 6.74
C ALA A 307 1.70 4.42 5.77
N ILE A 308 1.53 4.21 4.47
CA ILE A 308 2.55 4.57 3.46
C ILE A 308 2.79 6.08 3.39
N ARG A 309 1.78 6.90 3.65
CA ARG A 309 1.89 8.36 3.67
C ARG A 309 2.32 8.85 5.04
N SER A 310 1.59 8.45 6.10
CA SER A 310 1.76 9.01 7.44
C SER A 310 3.10 8.65 8.07
N ASN A 311 3.73 7.54 7.68
CA ASN A 311 5.10 7.25 8.08
C ASN A 311 6.11 8.29 7.55
N LEU A 312 5.81 8.98 6.45
CA LEU A 312 6.64 10.05 5.91
C LEU A 312 6.46 11.40 6.63
N ASP A 313 5.44 11.51 7.48
CA ASP A 313 5.19 12.73 8.27
C ASP A 313 6.17 12.85 9.47
N LYS A 314 6.86 11.76 9.83
CA LYS A 314 7.90 11.71 10.87
C LYS A 314 9.10 12.57 10.49
N SER A 315 9.89 12.99 11.49
CA SER A 315 11.19 13.64 11.23
C SER A 315 12.15 12.73 10.48
N PHE A 316 13.04 13.30 9.68
CA PHE A 316 13.97 12.54 8.86
C PHE A 316 14.86 11.57 9.66
N PRO A 317 15.47 11.97 10.80
CA PRO A 317 16.26 11.06 11.63
C PRO A 317 15.43 9.88 12.15
N LYS A 318 14.19 10.12 12.58
CA LYS A 318 13.28 9.07 13.05
C LYS A 318 12.92 8.10 11.94
N LEU A 319 12.57 8.63 10.75
CA LEU A 319 12.27 7.81 9.58
C LEU A 319 13.47 6.93 9.19
N LEU A 320 14.67 7.51 9.13
CA LEU A 320 15.90 6.77 8.81
C LEU A 320 16.19 5.69 9.84
N TRP A 321 16.12 6.01 11.13
CA TRP A 321 16.36 5.08 12.23
C TRP A 321 15.40 3.89 12.21
N GLU A 322 14.10 4.14 12.03
CA GLU A 322 13.09 3.10 11.96
C GLU A 322 13.33 2.15 10.77
N ASN A 323 13.71 2.68 9.61
CA ASN A 323 14.04 1.87 8.44
C ASN A 323 15.31 1.02 8.67
N VAL A 324 16.35 1.59 9.28
CA VAL A 324 17.57 0.84 9.64
C VAL A 324 17.26 -0.25 10.66
N LYS A 325 16.52 0.08 11.72
CA LYS A 325 16.09 -0.90 12.74
C LYS A 325 15.26 -2.03 12.12
N HIS A 326 14.32 -1.68 11.25
CA HIS A 326 13.49 -2.66 10.55
C HIS A 326 14.35 -3.59 9.68
N TYR A 327 15.28 -3.03 8.91
CA TYR A 327 16.20 -3.81 8.10
C TYR A 327 17.05 -4.77 8.93
N LEU A 328 17.61 -4.30 10.06
CA LEU A 328 18.43 -5.10 10.96
C LEU A 328 17.61 -6.20 11.67
N SER A 329 16.37 -5.92 12.05
CA SER A 329 15.48 -6.93 12.64
C SER A 329 15.09 -7.98 11.60
N TRP A 330 14.80 -7.56 10.39
CA TRP A 330 14.42 -8.43 9.28
C TRP A 330 15.52 -9.41 8.87
N SER A 331 16.77 -9.03 8.99
CA SER A 331 17.91 -9.90 8.66
C SER A 331 18.14 -11.04 9.65
N ARG A 332 17.53 -11.00 10.84
CA ARG A 332 17.75 -11.98 11.93
C ARG A 332 16.85 -13.22 11.84
N TYR A 333 15.80 -13.21 11.03
CA TYR A 333 14.84 -14.29 10.98
C TYR A 333 14.94 -15.10 9.68
N PRO A 334 14.89 -16.45 9.75
CA PRO A 334 14.87 -17.29 8.56
C PRO A 334 13.59 -17.01 7.72
N ASN A 335 13.71 -17.16 6.40
CA ASN A 335 12.56 -17.06 5.51
C ASN A 335 11.49 -18.09 5.91
N LEU A 336 10.21 -17.73 5.86
CA LEU A 336 9.05 -18.63 6.10
C LEU A 336 9.15 -19.96 5.34
N ARG A 337 9.82 -19.97 4.18
CA ARG A 337 10.07 -21.17 3.37
C ARG A 337 10.99 -22.19 4.02
N ALA A 338 11.96 -21.76 4.83
CA ALA A 338 12.80 -22.70 5.56
C ALA A 338 12.02 -23.48 6.63
N MET A 339 10.80 -23.03 6.93
CA MET A 339 9.91 -23.61 7.94
C MET A 339 8.76 -24.45 7.35
N GLN A 340 8.53 -24.42 6.03
CA GLN A 340 7.54 -25.29 5.41
C GLN A 340 8.15 -26.70 5.27
N PRO A 341 7.46 -27.77 5.72
CA PRO A 341 7.92 -29.13 5.47
C PRO A 341 7.99 -29.32 3.95
N LYS A 342 9.14 -29.81 3.48
CA LYS A 342 9.28 -30.19 2.07
C LYS A 342 8.18 -31.20 1.76
N GLN A 343 7.21 -30.78 0.96
CA GLN A 343 6.24 -31.73 0.41
C GLN A 343 7.05 -32.75 -0.41
N LYS A 344 7.02 -34.01 0.06
CA LYS A 344 7.62 -35.14 -0.64
C LYS A 344 6.74 -35.54 -1.80
#